data_a2fed646b318f7b9914940779235d699
#
_entry.id   a2fed646b318f7b9914940779235d699
#
_cell.length_a   1.000
_cell.length_b   1.000
_cell.length_c   1.000
_cell.angle_alpha   90.00
_cell.angle_beta   90.00
_cell.angle_gamma   90.00
#
_symmetry.space_group_name_H-M   'P 1'
#
loop_
_entity.id
_entity.type
_entity.pdbx_description
1 polymer ?
#
loop_
_entity_poly.entity_id
_entity_poly.type
_entity_poly.pdbx_seq_one_letter_code
_entity_poly.pdbx_strand_id
1 'polypeptide(L)'
;MTTREFDGIRLQKLREHVWEIPREGDMNVPARVLASEALLEEIGEDDSLQQLKNATHLPGMIEPALCMPDGHQGYGFPVGGVGAIDARTGCISPGAVGYDINCGVRMVRTSLTYDDVRGREAELVDALFEAIPSGLGGGGVIDGDADAIEGALERGVEWAVEEGYGIESDLARCEDEGRRPDARPEYVTQKAMDRGRNQMGSLGSGNHFLEVQRVTDVFREEVAAEYGLEEDGIVVLIHCGSRGLGHQTCNDYLRKIEREHGDLLDSLPDKELAAAPAGSALADEYYGAMGACINFAWVNRQLITHQTREVFGEVFDADPIDDLGMELLYDVAHNIAKKEVHEVGVDTDGQPAVGDEAVDRAERELYVHRKGATRAFPAGHEDVPAVYRDVGQPVIIPGSMGAGSYVLRGGDESMRVSFGSTAHGAGRLMSRTQAKQEFWGEDVQDDLETGQQIYVKAQSGATIAEEAPGVYKDIDEVIRVSDELGIGDKVARTFPVCNIKG
;
A
#
# COMPACT_ATOMS: atom_id res chain seq x y z
N MET A 1 28.53 -17.39 -10.64
CA MET A 1 27.41 -16.57 -10.20
C MET A 1 26.94 -15.74 -11.38
N THR A 2 25.64 -15.68 -11.66
CA THR A 2 25.07 -14.83 -12.72
C THR A 2 25.10 -13.40 -12.24
N THR A 3 25.52 -12.47 -13.09
CA THR A 3 25.56 -11.04 -12.80
C THR A 3 24.78 -10.27 -13.86
N ARG A 4 24.22 -9.14 -13.48
CA ARG A 4 23.60 -8.12 -14.35
C ARG A 4 24.19 -6.77 -14.01
N GLU A 5 24.15 -5.82 -14.95
CA GLU A 5 24.61 -4.45 -14.73
C GLU A 5 23.64 -3.49 -15.42
N PHE A 6 23.18 -2.49 -14.67
CA PHE A 6 22.29 -1.42 -15.12
C PHE A 6 22.88 -0.08 -14.67
N ASP A 7 23.18 0.81 -15.60
CA ASP A 7 23.74 2.15 -15.37
C ASP A 7 24.93 2.18 -14.38
N GLY A 8 25.82 1.16 -14.48
CA GLY A 8 26.98 1.02 -13.61
C GLY A 8 26.68 0.38 -12.24
N ILE A 9 25.44 -0.01 -11.96
CA ILE A 9 25.07 -0.76 -10.76
C ILE A 9 25.13 -2.25 -11.08
N ARG A 10 26.01 -2.96 -10.38
CA ARG A 10 26.21 -4.40 -10.54
C ARG A 10 25.37 -5.18 -9.55
N LEU A 11 24.57 -6.13 -10.06
CA LEU A 11 23.83 -7.09 -9.25
C LEU A 11 24.37 -8.50 -9.44
N GLN A 12 24.34 -9.30 -8.38
CA GLN A 12 24.66 -10.72 -8.42
C GLN A 12 23.44 -11.54 -8.00
N LYS A 13 23.17 -12.64 -8.75
CA LYS A 13 22.07 -13.56 -8.39
C LYS A 13 22.52 -14.40 -7.21
N LEU A 14 21.84 -14.25 -6.06
CA LEU A 14 22.10 -15.05 -4.86
C LEU A 14 21.39 -16.41 -4.92
N ARG A 15 20.13 -16.38 -5.34
CA ARG A 15 19.26 -17.54 -5.58
C ARG A 15 18.15 -17.14 -6.56
N GLU A 16 17.25 -18.06 -6.87
CA GLU A 16 16.12 -17.72 -7.74
C GLU A 16 15.32 -16.56 -7.16
N HIS A 17 15.01 -15.56 -8.01
CA HIS A 17 14.29 -14.33 -7.72
C HIS A 17 14.95 -13.39 -6.68
N VAL A 18 16.20 -13.62 -6.29
CA VAL A 18 16.92 -12.76 -5.35
C VAL A 18 18.23 -12.27 -5.96
N TRP A 19 18.28 -10.97 -6.20
CA TRP A 19 19.45 -10.27 -6.74
C TRP A 19 20.00 -9.31 -5.69
N GLU A 20 21.29 -9.21 -5.56
CA GLU A 20 21.94 -8.36 -4.56
C GLU A 20 22.85 -7.34 -5.24
N ILE A 21 22.70 -6.08 -4.84
CA ILE A 21 23.70 -5.03 -4.99
C ILE A 21 24.64 -5.20 -3.80
N PRO A 22 25.89 -5.68 -3.99
CA PRO A 22 26.82 -5.87 -2.88
C PRO A 22 27.14 -4.55 -2.18
N ARG A 23 27.36 -4.61 -0.88
CA ARG A 23 27.82 -3.44 -0.10
C ARG A 23 29.14 -2.93 -0.69
N GLU A 24 29.19 -1.66 -1.04
CA GLU A 24 30.38 -0.97 -1.55
C GLU A 24 30.44 0.49 -1.09
N GLY A 25 31.64 1.06 -1.03
CA GLY A 25 31.85 2.45 -0.61
C GLY A 25 31.28 2.72 0.77
N ASP A 26 30.44 3.78 0.85
CA ASP A 26 29.81 4.27 2.09
C ASP A 26 28.43 3.63 2.40
N MET A 27 28.05 2.60 1.66
CA MET A 27 26.81 1.85 1.96
C MET A 27 26.90 1.19 3.34
N ASN A 28 25.85 1.34 4.17
CA ASN A 28 25.77 0.67 5.47
C ASN A 28 25.50 -0.82 5.33
N VAL A 29 24.64 -1.20 4.39
CA VAL A 29 24.19 -2.59 4.14
C VAL A 29 24.13 -2.89 2.64
N PRO A 30 24.14 -4.17 2.21
CA PRO A 30 23.80 -4.51 0.84
C PRO A 30 22.32 -4.25 0.56
N ALA A 31 21.96 -4.19 -0.71
CA ALA A 31 20.56 -4.10 -1.12
C ALA A 31 20.15 -5.33 -1.91
N ARG A 32 18.87 -5.74 -1.81
CA ARG A 32 18.34 -6.87 -2.57
C ARG A 32 17.10 -6.48 -3.36
N VAL A 33 17.04 -7.00 -4.59
CA VAL A 33 15.87 -6.89 -5.46
C VAL A 33 15.24 -8.27 -5.55
N LEU A 34 13.96 -8.35 -5.22
CA LEU A 34 13.16 -9.57 -5.28
C LEU A 34 12.45 -9.61 -6.63
N ALA A 35 13.04 -10.20 -7.64
CA ALA A 35 12.54 -10.12 -9.02
C ALA A 35 12.94 -11.35 -9.85
N SER A 36 12.08 -11.76 -10.79
CA SER A 36 12.49 -12.59 -11.90
C SER A 36 13.45 -11.82 -12.81
N GLU A 37 14.04 -12.50 -13.79
CA GLU A 37 14.92 -11.82 -14.76
C GLU A 37 14.14 -10.76 -15.58
N ALA A 38 12.89 -11.05 -15.94
CA ALA A 38 12.05 -10.11 -16.68
C ALA A 38 11.72 -8.84 -15.86
N LEU A 39 11.27 -9.01 -14.62
CA LEU A 39 10.99 -7.87 -13.73
C LEU A 39 12.25 -7.10 -13.37
N LEU A 40 13.41 -7.76 -13.25
CA LEU A 40 14.67 -7.08 -12.99
C LEU A 40 15.09 -6.17 -14.15
N GLU A 41 14.89 -6.60 -15.41
CA GLU A 41 15.15 -5.74 -16.57
C GLU A 41 14.24 -4.50 -16.53
N GLU A 42 12.95 -4.67 -16.24
CA GLU A 42 12.01 -3.55 -16.12
C GLU A 42 12.36 -2.59 -14.96
N ILE A 43 12.76 -3.12 -13.78
CA ILE A 43 13.21 -2.32 -12.63
C ILE A 43 14.51 -1.56 -12.96
N GLY A 44 15.34 -2.13 -13.81
CA GLY A 44 16.60 -1.53 -14.26
C GLY A 44 16.46 -0.43 -15.31
N GLU A 45 15.25 -0.22 -15.88
CA GLU A 45 15.01 0.82 -16.90
C GLU A 45 14.83 2.24 -16.34
N ASP A 46 14.63 2.36 -15.01
CA ASP A 46 14.45 3.63 -14.31
C ASP A 46 15.43 3.80 -13.13
N ASP A 47 15.29 4.88 -12.35
CA ASP A 47 16.17 5.17 -11.22
C ASP A 47 15.98 4.28 -9.98
N SER A 48 15.14 3.26 -10.03
CA SER A 48 14.80 2.41 -8.87
C SER A 48 16.00 1.75 -8.20
N LEU A 49 16.93 1.20 -9.00
CA LEU A 49 18.14 0.57 -8.48
C LEU A 49 19.07 1.60 -7.82
N GLN A 50 19.18 2.80 -8.39
CA GLN A 50 19.97 3.87 -7.79
C GLN A 50 19.32 4.37 -6.50
N GLN A 51 18.00 4.53 -6.47
CA GLN A 51 17.26 4.91 -5.25
C GLN A 51 17.40 3.85 -4.16
N LEU A 52 17.32 2.57 -4.51
CA LEU A 52 17.56 1.47 -3.57
C LEU A 52 18.98 1.49 -3.00
N LYS A 53 19.99 1.69 -3.85
CA LYS A 53 21.38 1.84 -3.43
C LYS A 53 21.57 3.07 -2.54
N ASN A 54 20.96 4.21 -2.86
CA ASN A 54 21.01 5.41 -2.03
C ASN A 54 20.39 5.16 -0.64
N ALA A 55 19.29 4.42 -0.57
CA ALA A 55 18.59 4.11 0.68
C ALA A 55 19.46 3.34 1.69
N THR A 56 20.43 2.53 1.21
CA THR A 56 21.35 1.79 2.09
C THR A 56 22.25 2.69 2.96
N HIS A 57 22.32 4.00 2.66
CA HIS A 57 23.10 4.97 3.43
C HIS A 57 22.33 5.54 4.63
N LEU A 58 21.02 5.25 4.77
CA LEU A 58 20.25 5.70 5.91
C LEU A 58 20.84 5.13 7.23
N PRO A 59 21.05 5.96 8.26
CA PRO A 59 21.59 5.52 9.54
C PRO A 59 20.74 4.42 10.18
N GLY A 60 21.40 3.37 10.68
CA GLY A 60 20.76 2.27 11.37
C GLY A 60 19.96 1.32 10.46
N MET A 61 20.16 1.40 9.14
CA MET A 61 19.56 0.43 8.22
C MET A 61 20.03 -0.98 8.55
N ILE A 62 19.09 -1.91 8.65
CA ILE A 62 19.32 -3.34 8.87
C ILE A 62 19.44 -4.05 7.51
N GLU A 63 20.33 -5.03 7.42
CA GLU A 63 20.50 -5.83 6.21
C GLU A 63 19.31 -6.76 5.93
N PRO A 64 18.83 -6.76 4.69
CA PRO A 64 19.15 -5.87 3.56
C PRO A 64 18.12 -4.73 3.40
N ALA A 65 18.48 -3.67 2.68
CA ALA A 65 17.47 -2.82 2.06
C ALA A 65 16.83 -3.58 0.88
N LEU A 66 15.50 -3.47 0.70
CA LEU A 66 14.77 -4.33 -0.23
C LEU A 66 13.99 -3.54 -1.28
N CYS A 67 13.89 -4.12 -2.47
CA CYS A 67 12.93 -3.74 -3.51
C CYS A 67 12.08 -4.97 -3.88
N MET A 68 10.76 -4.82 -3.81
CA MET A 68 9.76 -5.85 -4.12
C MET A 68 9.62 -6.07 -5.65
N PRO A 69 8.96 -7.14 -6.10
CA PRO A 69 8.82 -7.48 -7.53
C PRO A 69 8.18 -6.39 -8.39
N ASP A 70 7.30 -5.58 -7.81
CA ASP A 70 6.61 -4.44 -8.43
C ASP A 70 7.41 -3.13 -8.40
N GLY A 71 8.71 -3.20 -8.06
CA GLY A 71 9.59 -2.06 -7.90
C GLY A 71 9.60 -1.11 -9.09
N HIS A 72 9.52 0.20 -8.84
CA HIS A 72 9.64 1.26 -9.84
C HIS A 72 10.07 2.58 -9.20
N GLN A 73 10.44 3.56 -10.02
CA GLN A 73 10.94 4.85 -9.56
C GLN A 73 9.95 5.57 -8.63
N GLY A 74 10.43 5.99 -7.47
CA GLY A 74 9.74 6.80 -6.48
C GLY A 74 10.38 8.16 -6.28
N TYR A 75 10.18 8.74 -5.09
CA TYR A 75 10.84 9.94 -4.59
C TYR A 75 11.79 9.53 -3.45
N GLY A 76 13.09 9.66 -3.64
CA GLY A 76 14.15 9.29 -2.70
C GLY A 76 14.27 7.79 -2.45
N PHE A 77 13.21 7.15 -2.07
CA PHE A 77 13.08 5.71 -1.88
C PHE A 77 12.28 5.10 -3.03
N PRO A 78 12.65 3.94 -3.60
CA PRO A 78 11.87 3.34 -4.67
C PRO A 78 10.46 2.96 -4.17
N VAL A 79 9.47 2.99 -5.05
CA VAL A 79 8.19 2.33 -4.80
C VAL A 79 8.41 0.81 -4.93
N GLY A 80 7.82 0.01 -4.07
CA GLY A 80 8.22 -1.38 -3.84
C GLY A 80 9.34 -1.50 -2.79
N GLY A 81 9.77 -0.38 -2.20
CA GLY A 81 10.87 -0.35 -1.25
C GLY A 81 10.49 -0.76 0.17
N VAL A 82 11.35 -1.55 0.81
CA VAL A 82 11.28 -1.88 2.25
C VAL A 82 12.63 -1.59 2.91
N GLY A 83 12.60 -0.78 3.96
CA GLY A 83 13.77 -0.45 4.77
C GLY A 83 13.48 -0.63 6.25
N ALA A 84 14.12 -1.60 6.87
CA ALA A 84 14.06 -1.82 8.32
C ALA A 84 15.22 -1.07 8.98
N ILE A 85 14.92 -0.17 9.92
CA ILE A 85 15.88 0.74 10.54
C ILE A 85 15.79 0.61 12.06
N ASP A 86 16.92 0.43 12.74
CA ASP A 86 16.95 0.32 14.21
C ASP A 86 16.26 1.54 14.88
N ALA A 87 15.23 1.26 15.69
CA ALA A 87 14.39 2.32 16.27
C ALA A 87 15.07 3.10 17.37
N ARG A 88 16.28 2.70 17.82
CA ARG A 88 17.03 3.39 18.88
C ARG A 88 18.21 4.20 18.35
N THR A 89 18.89 3.69 17.34
CA THR A 89 20.16 4.25 16.85
C THR A 89 20.12 4.73 15.42
N GLY A 90 19.02 4.43 14.71
CA GLY A 90 18.84 4.76 13.31
C GLY A 90 18.09 6.07 13.07
N CYS A 91 17.13 6.04 12.18
CA CYS A 91 16.34 7.22 11.79
C CYS A 91 14.94 6.84 11.29
N ILE A 92 14.07 7.83 11.16
CA ILE A 92 12.81 7.72 10.44
C ILE A 92 12.79 8.71 9.26
N SER A 93 12.38 8.25 8.06
CA SER A 93 12.40 9.05 6.83
C SER A 93 11.01 9.17 6.21
N PRO A 94 10.45 10.40 6.08
CA PRO A 94 9.22 10.60 5.33
C PRO A 94 9.34 10.21 3.85
N GLY A 95 10.52 10.35 3.24
CA GLY A 95 10.80 9.93 1.88
C GLY A 95 10.65 8.42 1.66
N ALA A 96 10.95 7.61 2.69
CA ALA A 96 10.78 6.16 2.69
C ALA A 96 9.35 5.68 3.05
N VAL A 97 8.45 6.59 3.39
CA VAL A 97 6.99 6.36 3.55
C VAL A 97 6.24 6.81 2.31
N GLY A 98 6.55 8.01 1.81
CA GLY A 98 5.90 8.65 0.69
C GLY A 98 4.86 9.70 1.09
N TYR A 99 4.43 10.49 0.10
CA TYR A 99 3.52 11.62 0.32
C TYR A 99 2.11 11.19 0.71
N ASP A 100 1.59 10.12 0.13
CA ASP A 100 0.27 9.59 0.47
C ASP A 100 0.40 8.57 1.60
N ILE A 101 0.55 9.10 2.83
CA ILE A 101 0.66 8.31 4.06
C ILE A 101 -0.57 7.40 4.17
N ASN A 102 -0.34 6.11 4.41
CA ASN A 102 -1.37 5.07 4.44
C ASN A 102 -2.23 5.04 3.16
N CYS A 103 -1.60 5.30 1.97
CA CYS A 103 -2.17 4.76 0.76
C CYS A 103 -2.31 3.24 0.95
N GLY A 104 -3.47 2.70 0.66
CA GLY A 104 -3.79 1.32 1.00
C GLY A 104 -5.03 0.84 0.28
N VAL A 105 -5.29 -0.43 0.43
CA VAL A 105 -6.38 -1.13 -0.25
C VAL A 105 -7.31 -1.76 0.77
N ARG A 106 -8.60 -1.62 0.53
CA ARG A 106 -9.67 -2.24 1.29
C ARG A 106 -10.51 -3.11 0.37
N MET A 107 -10.84 -4.33 0.80
CA MET A 107 -11.76 -5.21 0.08
C MET A 107 -12.98 -5.52 0.93
N VAL A 108 -14.16 -5.30 0.36
CA VAL A 108 -15.46 -5.68 0.92
C VAL A 108 -15.94 -6.91 0.17
N ARG A 109 -16.28 -7.97 0.86
CA ARG A 109 -16.93 -9.16 0.30
C ARG A 109 -18.44 -9.00 0.29
N THR A 110 -19.11 -9.72 -0.55
CA THR A 110 -20.59 -9.76 -0.61
C THR A 110 -21.09 -11.20 -0.69
N SER A 111 -22.38 -11.43 -0.49
CA SER A 111 -23.05 -12.69 -0.79
C SER A 111 -23.55 -12.78 -2.25
N LEU A 112 -23.33 -11.73 -3.05
CA LEU A 112 -23.71 -11.69 -4.45
C LEU A 112 -22.77 -12.53 -5.31
N THR A 113 -23.33 -13.15 -6.33
CA THR A 113 -22.60 -13.79 -7.40
C THR A 113 -22.58 -12.89 -8.65
N TYR A 114 -21.74 -13.21 -9.63
CA TYR A 114 -21.72 -12.46 -10.89
C TYR A 114 -23.07 -12.50 -11.63
N ASP A 115 -23.83 -13.60 -11.50
CA ASP A 115 -25.17 -13.70 -12.12
C ASP A 115 -26.16 -12.69 -11.51
N ASP A 116 -26.00 -12.31 -10.24
CA ASP A 116 -26.84 -11.30 -9.58
C ASP A 116 -26.54 -9.86 -10.08
N VAL A 117 -25.32 -9.59 -10.45
CA VAL A 117 -24.86 -8.27 -10.94
C VAL A 117 -24.97 -8.14 -12.44
N ARG A 118 -24.97 -9.26 -13.15
CA ARG A 118 -24.97 -9.33 -14.60
C ARG A 118 -26.16 -8.62 -15.24
N GLY A 119 -25.88 -7.66 -16.11
CA GLY A 119 -26.87 -6.81 -16.77
C GLY A 119 -27.26 -5.58 -15.94
N ARG A 120 -26.68 -5.39 -14.74
CA ARG A 120 -26.84 -4.22 -13.89
C ARG A 120 -25.54 -3.43 -13.70
N GLU A 121 -24.45 -3.83 -14.36
CA GLU A 121 -23.11 -3.24 -14.18
C GLU A 121 -23.11 -1.74 -14.51
N ALA A 122 -23.80 -1.34 -15.59
CA ALA A 122 -23.90 0.07 -15.98
C ALA A 122 -24.69 0.89 -14.95
N GLU A 123 -25.79 0.36 -14.40
CA GLU A 123 -26.57 1.00 -13.33
C GLU A 123 -25.71 1.16 -12.07
N LEU A 124 -25.01 0.11 -11.68
CA LEU A 124 -24.19 0.07 -10.47
C LEU A 124 -23.00 1.04 -10.56
N VAL A 125 -22.26 1.06 -11.68
CA VAL A 125 -21.12 1.96 -11.86
C VAL A 125 -21.56 3.43 -11.91
N ASP A 126 -22.73 3.73 -12.53
CA ASP A 126 -23.27 5.08 -12.55
C ASP A 126 -23.68 5.56 -11.15
N ALA A 127 -24.37 4.71 -10.39
CA ALA A 127 -24.80 5.04 -9.02
C ALA A 127 -23.59 5.24 -8.08
N LEU A 128 -22.59 4.36 -8.15
CA LEU A 128 -21.35 4.50 -7.37
C LEU A 128 -20.56 5.76 -7.74
N PHE A 129 -20.46 6.08 -9.04
CA PHE A 129 -19.74 7.26 -9.51
C PHE A 129 -20.43 8.57 -9.09
N GLU A 130 -21.77 8.59 -9.04
CA GLU A 130 -22.54 9.74 -8.55
C GLU A 130 -22.40 9.92 -7.04
N ALA A 131 -22.44 8.84 -6.28
CA ALA A 131 -22.45 8.86 -4.82
C ALA A 131 -21.08 9.06 -4.16
N ILE A 132 -19.98 8.64 -4.84
CA ILE A 132 -18.63 8.67 -4.25
C ILE A 132 -17.79 9.77 -4.89
N PRO A 133 -17.49 10.86 -4.14
CA PRO A 133 -16.71 11.97 -4.66
C PRO A 133 -15.32 11.53 -5.14
N SER A 134 -14.95 11.92 -6.36
CA SER A 134 -13.68 11.57 -6.99
C SER A 134 -13.00 12.79 -7.62
N GLY A 135 -11.71 12.69 -7.95
CA GLY A 135 -10.92 13.79 -8.52
C GLY A 135 -10.25 14.70 -7.47
N LEU A 136 -9.54 15.72 -7.95
CA LEU A 136 -8.73 16.62 -7.10
C LEU A 136 -9.54 17.69 -6.37
N GLY A 137 -10.72 18.07 -6.85
CA GLY A 137 -11.55 19.17 -6.35
C GLY A 137 -12.91 18.74 -5.82
N GLY A 138 -13.18 17.45 -5.73
CA GLY A 138 -14.43 16.92 -5.16
C GLY A 138 -14.53 17.16 -3.66
N GLY A 139 -15.77 17.28 -3.15
CA GLY A 139 -16.05 17.20 -1.71
C GLY A 139 -15.76 15.82 -1.14
N GLY A 140 -16.09 15.60 0.14
CA GLY A 140 -16.14 14.29 0.76
C GLY A 140 -17.56 13.73 0.79
N VAL A 141 -17.71 12.47 1.18
CA VAL A 141 -19.02 11.86 1.54
C VAL A 141 -19.67 12.67 2.69
N ILE A 142 -18.85 13.20 3.58
CA ILE A 142 -19.27 14.09 4.65
C ILE A 142 -18.52 15.42 4.58
N ASP A 143 -19.18 16.49 5.04
CA ASP A 143 -18.53 17.78 5.33
C ASP A 143 -17.86 17.70 6.70
N GLY A 144 -16.52 17.50 6.72
CA GLY A 144 -15.77 17.40 7.95
C GLY A 144 -15.73 18.74 8.70
N ASP A 145 -16.35 18.82 9.88
CA ASP A 145 -16.13 19.90 10.81
C ASP A 145 -14.85 19.67 11.64
N ALA A 146 -14.59 20.54 12.63
CA ALA A 146 -13.38 20.42 13.45
C ALA A 146 -13.39 19.15 14.31
N ASP A 147 -14.56 18.78 14.85
CA ASP A 147 -14.73 17.64 15.74
C ASP A 147 -14.59 16.33 14.96
N ALA A 148 -15.11 16.27 13.72
CA ALA A 148 -14.97 15.11 12.83
C ALA A 148 -13.51 14.86 12.44
N ILE A 149 -12.77 15.92 12.08
CA ILE A 149 -11.33 15.80 11.77
C ILE A 149 -10.55 15.32 13.00
N GLU A 150 -10.78 15.92 14.17
CA GLU A 150 -10.09 15.55 15.41
C GLU A 150 -10.40 14.09 15.78
N GLY A 151 -11.67 13.69 15.74
CA GLY A 151 -12.11 12.31 15.98
C GLY A 151 -11.47 11.31 15.02
N ALA A 152 -11.42 11.62 13.73
CA ALA A 152 -10.80 10.79 12.72
C ALA A 152 -9.28 10.63 12.95
N LEU A 153 -8.57 11.71 13.28
CA LEU A 153 -7.13 11.71 13.52
C LEU A 153 -6.75 10.95 14.80
N GLU A 154 -7.56 11.05 15.85
CA GLU A 154 -7.26 10.45 17.15
C GLU A 154 -7.71 9.00 17.25
N ARG A 155 -8.92 8.67 16.75
CA ARG A 155 -9.58 7.38 16.99
C ARG A 155 -9.73 6.49 15.74
N GLY A 156 -9.44 7.00 14.55
CA GLY A 156 -9.50 6.21 13.34
C GLY A 156 -10.90 5.63 13.06
N VAL A 157 -10.95 4.36 12.65
CA VAL A 157 -12.22 3.68 12.28
C VAL A 157 -13.19 3.58 13.47
N GLU A 158 -12.69 3.52 14.71
CA GLU A 158 -13.53 3.52 15.91
C GLU A 158 -14.46 4.74 15.93
N TRP A 159 -13.94 5.94 15.63
CA TRP A 159 -14.73 7.15 15.48
C TRP A 159 -15.80 7.00 14.39
N ALA A 160 -15.44 6.50 13.21
CA ALA A 160 -16.39 6.36 12.12
C ALA A 160 -17.53 5.39 12.43
N VAL A 161 -17.24 4.29 13.14
CA VAL A 161 -18.26 3.32 13.57
C VAL A 161 -19.19 3.92 14.63
N GLU A 162 -18.66 4.67 15.61
CA GLU A 162 -19.47 5.36 16.62
C GLU A 162 -20.41 6.43 16.02
N GLU A 163 -19.98 7.11 14.95
CA GLU A 163 -20.78 8.07 14.22
C GLU A 163 -21.77 7.42 13.21
N GLY A 164 -21.80 6.08 13.13
CA GLY A 164 -22.72 5.34 12.28
C GLY A 164 -22.23 5.09 10.84
N TYR A 165 -20.95 5.35 10.55
CA TYR A 165 -20.35 5.12 9.23
C TYR A 165 -19.71 3.74 9.06
N GLY A 166 -20.19 2.73 9.79
CA GLY A 166 -19.67 1.37 9.73
C GLY A 166 -20.32 0.45 10.74
N ILE A 167 -19.80 -0.76 10.82
CA ILE A 167 -20.24 -1.80 11.76
C ILE A 167 -19.06 -2.23 12.61
N GLU A 168 -19.31 -2.74 13.82
CA GLU A 168 -18.27 -3.12 14.78
C GLU A 168 -17.28 -4.17 14.21
N SER A 169 -17.78 -5.09 13.37
CA SER A 169 -16.91 -6.09 12.73
C SER A 169 -15.90 -5.52 11.72
N ASP A 170 -16.09 -4.28 11.26
CA ASP A 170 -15.11 -3.61 10.39
C ASP A 170 -13.79 -3.36 11.13
N LEU A 171 -13.83 -3.08 12.44
CA LEU A 171 -12.62 -2.88 13.26
C LEU A 171 -11.73 -4.13 13.27
N ALA A 172 -12.31 -5.28 13.55
CA ALA A 172 -11.58 -6.54 13.67
C ALA A 172 -10.91 -7.00 12.35
N ARG A 173 -11.25 -6.39 11.23
CA ARG A 173 -10.74 -6.70 9.89
C ARG A 173 -9.94 -5.56 9.27
N CYS A 174 -9.58 -4.56 10.06
CA CYS A 174 -8.59 -3.55 9.67
C CYS A 174 -7.21 -3.93 10.20
N GLU A 175 -6.18 -3.53 9.49
CA GLU A 175 -4.82 -3.49 10.01
C GLU A 175 -4.78 -2.62 11.27
N ASP A 176 -4.15 -3.10 12.36
CA ASP A 176 -4.10 -2.46 13.68
C ASP A 176 -5.50 -2.10 14.24
N GLU A 177 -6.53 -2.88 13.92
CA GLU A 177 -7.93 -2.64 14.30
C GLU A 177 -8.44 -1.24 13.87
N GLY A 178 -7.85 -0.68 12.81
CA GLY A 178 -8.21 0.62 12.22
C GLY A 178 -7.83 1.82 13.09
N ARG A 179 -6.92 1.67 14.06
CA ARG A 179 -6.49 2.75 14.96
C ARG A 179 -5.01 2.66 15.31
N ARG A 180 -4.31 3.79 15.21
CA ARG A 180 -2.96 3.96 15.75
C ARG A 180 -3.03 4.59 17.13
N PRO A 181 -2.66 3.86 18.20
CA PRO A 181 -2.70 4.40 19.57
C PRO A 181 -1.61 5.46 19.82
N ASP A 182 -0.59 5.48 19.01
CA ASP A 182 0.52 6.44 19.02
C ASP A 182 0.27 7.68 18.15
N ALA A 183 -0.92 7.81 17.55
CA ALA A 183 -1.33 9.01 16.82
C ALA A 183 -1.30 10.26 17.72
N ARG A 184 -0.80 11.37 17.18
CA ARG A 184 -0.70 12.67 17.86
C ARG A 184 -1.21 13.77 16.93
N PRO A 185 -2.52 14.06 16.95
CA PRO A 185 -3.15 15.10 16.11
C PRO A 185 -2.52 16.48 16.31
N GLU A 186 -2.02 16.79 17.51
CA GLU A 186 -1.35 18.04 17.84
C GLU A 186 -0.08 18.32 17.04
N TYR A 187 0.48 17.29 16.41
CA TYR A 187 1.65 17.41 15.53
C TYR A 187 1.27 17.58 14.04
N VAL A 188 -0.02 17.49 13.71
CA VAL A 188 -0.54 17.79 12.37
C VAL A 188 -0.83 19.28 12.25
N THR A 189 -0.33 19.93 11.21
CA THR A 189 -0.53 21.38 11.04
C THR A 189 -1.98 21.69 10.68
N GLN A 190 -2.47 22.87 11.11
CA GLN A 190 -3.82 23.34 10.75
C GLN A 190 -4.04 23.34 9.24
N LYS A 191 -3.00 23.69 8.46
CA LYS A 191 -3.06 23.66 7.00
C LYS A 191 -3.31 22.25 6.45
N ALA A 192 -2.73 21.23 7.05
CA ALA A 192 -2.97 19.83 6.67
C ALA A 192 -4.40 19.41 7.04
N MET A 193 -4.87 19.76 8.24
CA MET A 193 -6.25 19.50 8.67
C MET A 193 -7.28 20.17 7.76
N ASP A 194 -7.06 21.44 7.38
CA ASP A 194 -7.96 22.18 6.48
C ASP A 194 -8.03 21.53 5.08
N ARG A 195 -6.93 20.93 4.61
CA ARG A 195 -6.92 20.17 3.34
C ARG A 195 -7.67 18.84 3.46
N GLY A 196 -7.59 18.18 4.60
CA GLY A 196 -8.29 16.90 4.84
C GLY A 196 -9.80 17.09 5.02
N ARG A 197 -10.21 18.16 5.68
CA ARG A 197 -11.60 18.43 6.07
C ARG A 197 -12.59 18.29 4.92
N ASN A 198 -12.25 18.80 3.75
CA ASN A 198 -13.10 18.75 2.57
C ASN A 198 -12.91 17.48 1.73
N GLN A 199 -12.19 16.47 2.23
CA GLN A 199 -11.86 15.26 1.50
C GLN A 199 -12.19 13.97 2.26
N MET A 200 -12.98 14.07 3.34
CA MET A 200 -13.42 12.92 4.13
C MET A 200 -14.40 12.04 3.34
N GLY A 201 -14.00 10.82 3.03
CA GLY A 201 -14.76 9.91 2.16
C GLY A 201 -14.63 10.28 0.67
N SER A 202 -13.48 10.77 0.22
CA SER A 202 -13.23 11.03 -1.20
C SER A 202 -12.21 10.06 -1.78
N LEU A 203 -12.50 9.57 -2.99
CA LEU A 203 -11.62 8.62 -3.68
C LEU A 203 -10.31 9.26 -4.11
N GLY A 204 -10.37 10.44 -4.71
CA GLY A 204 -9.21 11.17 -5.18
C GLY A 204 -8.89 10.94 -6.65
N SER A 205 -7.59 10.94 -6.98
CA SER A 205 -7.12 10.85 -8.36
C SER A 205 -5.84 10.01 -8.47
N GLY A 206 -5.37 9.81 -9.68
CA GLY A 206 -4.19 9.01 -9.98
C GLY A 206 -4.48 7.53 -9.90
N ASN A 207 -3.66 6.78 -9.15
CA ASN A 207 -3.83 5.34 -8.96
C ASN A 207 -4.99 4.96 -8.02
N HIS A 208 -5.71 5.92 -7.45
CA HIS A 208 -6.88 5.63 -6.62
C HIS A 208 -8.08 5.19 -7.47
N PHE A 209 -8.84 4.25 -6.96
CA PHE A 209 -10.01 3.69 -7.64
C PHE A 209 -10.98 3.00 -6.67
N LEU A 210 -12.19 2.79 -7.15
CA LEU A 210 -13.13 1.81 -6.61
C LEU A 210 -13.52 0.86 -7.74
N GLU A 211 -13.43 -0.44 -7.46
CA GLU A 211 -13.79 -1.48 -8.42
C GLU A 211 -14.77 -2.47 -7.80
N VAL A 212 -15.79 -2.84 -8.56
CA VAL A 212 -16.57 -4.06 -8.31
C VAL A 212 -15.90 -5.17 -9.12
N GLN A 213 -15.51 -6.24 -8.46
CA GLN A 213 -14.76 -7.33 -9.06
C GLN A 213 -15.45 -8.68 -8.83
N ARG A 214 -15.25 -9.60 -9.75
CA ARG A 214 -15.65 -11.00 -9.65
C ARG A 214 -14.45 -11.85 -9.26
N VAL A 215 -14.60 -12.79 -8.34
CA VAL A 215 -13.60 -13.82 -8.06
C VAL A 215 -13.57 -14.81 -9.23
N THR A 216 -12.44 -14.89 -9.94
CA THR A 216 -12.28 -15.73 -11.13
C THR A 216 -11.60 -17.05 -10.83
N ASP A 217 -10.69 -17.08 -9.86
CA ASP A 217 -9.90 -18.26 -9.54
C ASP A 217 -9.68 -18.34 -8.02
N VAL A 218 -9.76 -19.54 -7.47
CA VAL A 218 -9.41 -19.86 -6.09
C VAL A 218 -8.25 -20.86 -6.10
N PHE A 219 -7.12 -20.48 -5.51
CA PHE A 219 -5.88 -21.28 -5.49
C PHE A 219 -5.71 -22.07 -4.19
N ARG A 220 -6.28 -21.57 -3.07
CA ARG A 220 -6.21 -22.16 -1.73
C ARG A 220 -7.60 -22.16 -1.10
N GLU A 221 -8.38 -23.23 -1.35
CA GLU A 221 -9.80 -23.33 -0.95
C GLU A 221 -10.03 -23.10 0.55
N GLU A 222 -9.19 -23.69 1.42
CA GLU A 222 -9.33 -23.55 2.87
C GLU A 222 -9.14 -22.10 3.35
N VAL A 223 -8.13 -21.41 2.83
CA VAL A 223 -7.84 -20.01 3.18
C VAL A 223 -8.89 -19.08 2.57
N ALA A 224 -9.29 -19.32 1.32
CA ALA A 224 -10.32 -18.54 0.65
C ALA A 224 -11.67 -18.63 1.41
N ALA A 225 -12.03 -19.81 1.92
CA ALA A 225 -13.23 -19.98 2.74
C ALA A 225 -13.18 -19.15 4.03
N GLU A 226 -12.03 -19.10 4.74
CA GLU A 226 -11.83 -18.25 5.92
C GLU A 226 -11.92 -16.76 5.58
N TYR A 227 -11.47 -16.36 4.37
CA TYR A 227 -11.61 -15.00 3.88
C TYR A 227 -13.01 -14.70 3.32
N GLY A 228 -13.85 -15.73 3.16
CA GLY A 228 -15.19 -15.63 2.57
C GLY A 228 -15.17 -15.34 1.07
N LEU A 229 -14.21 -15.92 0.36
CA LEU A 229 -14.05 -15.82 -1.09
C LEU A 229 -14.43 -17.16 -1.74
N GLU A 230 -15.26 -17.10 -2.76
CA GLU A 230 -15.65 -18.24 -3.61
C GLU A 230 -15.67 -17.83 -5.08
N GLU A 231 -15.52 -18.79 -5.99
CA GLU A 231 -15.61 -18.50 -7.43
C GLU A 231 -16.96 -17.87 -7.76
N ASP A 232 -16.96 -16.94 -8.69
CA ASP A 232 -18.10 -16.13 -9.11
C ASP A 232 -18.62 -15.14 -8.06
N GLY A 233 -18.10 -15.15 -6.83
CA GLY A 233 -18.45 -14.17 -5.79
C GLY A 233 -18.07 -12.74 -6.20
N ILE A 234 -18.87 -11.77 -5.77
CA ILE A 234 -18.63 -10.34 -5.99
C ILE A 234 -17.93 -9.74 -4.78
N VAL A 235 -16.88 -8.97 -5.05
CA VAL A 235 -16.16 -8.18 -4.07
C VAL A 235 -16.04 -6.73 -4.53
N VAL A 236 -15.87 -5.80 -3.58
CA VAL A 236 -15.60 -4.39 -3.88
C VAL A 236 -14.22 -4.03 -3.37
N LEU A 237 -13.39 -3.49 -4.25
CA LEU A 237 -12.03 -3.07 -3.97
C LEU A 237 -11.94 -1.55 -3.94
N ILE A 238 -11.41 -0.98 -2.84
CA ILE A 238 -11.25 0.46 -2.65
C ILE A 238 -9.78 0.77 -2.44
N HIS A 239 -9.16 1.52 -3.33
CA HIS A 239 -7.78 1.98 -3.22
C HIS A 239 -7.76 3.49 -3.00
N CYS A 240 -7.39 3.90 -1.79
CA CYS A 240 -7.34 5.31 -1.40
C CYS A 240 -6.40 5.52 -0.20
N GLY A 241 -6.02 6.77 0.08
CA GLY A 241 -5.09 7.13 1.15
C GLY A 241 -5.53 8.34 1.96
N SER A 242 -4.56 9.02 2.60
CA SER A 242 -4.77 10.18 3.48
C SER A 242 -5.01 11.50 2.75
N ARG A 243 -5.13 11.46 1.44
CA ARG A 243 -5.46 12.59 0.61
C ARG A 243 -4.51 13.80 0.86
N GLY A 244 -5.05 15.02 0.72
CA GLY A 244 -4.31 16.25 0.93
C GLY A 244 -3.77 16.45 2.34
N LEU A 245 -4.33 15.79 3.35
CA LEU A 245 -3.88 15.85 4.74
C LEU A 245 -2.49 15.20 4.88
N GLY A 246 -2.34 13.93 4.53
CA GLY A 246 -1.06 13.22 4.62
C GLY A 246 0.00 13.82 3.70
N HIS A 247 -0.39 14.21 2.48
CA HIS A 247 0.50 14.88 1.55
C HIS A 247 1.07 16.19 2.11
N GLN A 248 0.25 17.02 2.78
CA GLN A 248 0.72 18.24 3.43
C GLN A 248 1.61 17.94 4.62
N THR A 249 1.23 16.96 5.45
CA THR A 249 2.01 16.54 6.63
C THR A 249 3.40 16.06 6.23
N CYS A 250 3.51 15.19 5.23
CA CYS A 250 4.80 14.74 4.70
C CYS A 250 5.67 15.93 4.25
N ASN A 251 5.12 16.87 3.47
CA ASN A 251 5.83 18.08 3.05
C ASN A 251 6.30 18.93 4.22
N ASP A 252 5.48 19.11 5.24
CA ASP A 252 5.81 19.94 6.40
C ASP A 252 6.97 19.33 7.19
N TYR A 253 6.99 18.00 7.35
CA TYR A 253 8.07 17.30 8.05
C TYR A 253 9.36 17.20 7.23
N LEU A 254 9.30 16.99 5.91
CA LEU A 254 10.49 17.09 5.06
C LEU A 254 11.20 18.43 5.24
N ARG A 255 10.46 19.54 5.23
CA ARG A 255 11.02 20.89 5.44
C ARG A 255 11.56 21.12 6.87
N LYS A 256 10.91 20.55 7.90
CA LYS A 256 11.40 20.62 9.27
C LYS A 256 12.72 19.85 9.39
N ILE A 257 12.79 18.65 8.83
CA ILE A 257 14.00 17.80 8.85
C ILE A 257 15.14 18.47 8.11
N GLU A 258 14.92 19.01 6.91
CA GLU A 258 15.94 19.77 6.16
C GLU A 258 16.53 20.92 6.99
N ARG A 259 15.71 21.62 7.75
CA ARG A 259 16.13 22.73 8.57
C ARG A 259 16.89 22.30 9.83
N GLU A 260 16.45 21.22 10.50
CA GLU A 260 16.95 20.83 11.82
C GLU A 260 18.03 19.76 11.77
N HIS A 261 18.05 18.94 10.71
CA HIS A 261 19.00 17.85 10.51
C HIS A 261 19.74 17.94 9.16
N GLY A 262 20.02 19.17 8.71
CA GLY A 262 20.72 19.43 7.44
C GLY A 262 22.08 18.73 7.33
N ASP A 263 22.84 18.62 8.43
CA ASP A 263 24.15 17.94 8.44
C ASP A 263 24.01 16.45 8.12
N LEU A 264 22.94 15.77 8.61
CA LEU A 264 22.64 14.40 8.25
C LEU A 264 22.27 14.31 6.78
N LEU A 265 21.41 15.21 6.33
CA LEU A 265 20.96 15.25 4.93
C LEU A 265 22.12 15.47 3.96
N ASP A 266 23.09 16.31 4.29
CA ASP A 266 24.29 16.57 3.48
C ASP A 266 25.24 15.35 3.41
N SER A 267 25.12 14.40 4.34
CA SER A 267 25.87 13.13 4.32
C SER A 267 25.21 12.03 3.49
N LEU A 268 23.94 12.20 3.10
CA LEU A 268 23.21 11.24 2.28
C LEU A 268 23.43 11.50 0.78
N PRO A 269 23.48 10.46 -0.05
CA PRO A 269 23.69 10.59 -1.49
C PRO A 269 22.51 11.26 -2.22
N ASP A 270 21.33 11.26 -1.56
CA ASP A 270 20.10 11.82 -2.11
C ASP A 270 19.36 12.62 -1.03
N LYS A 271 19.10 13.89 -1.29
CA LYS A 271 18.39 14.79 -0.38
C LYS A 271 16.90 14.42 -0.17
N GLU A 272 16.34 13.65 -1.10
CA GLU A 272 14.99 13.14 -1.00
C GLU A 272 14.84 12.05 0.10
N LEU A 273 15.96 11.53 0.62
CA LEU A 273 16.03 10.61 1.76
C LEU A 273 16.09 11.33 3.12
N ALA A 274 15.74 12.62 3.18
CA ALA A 274 15.70 13.36 4.44
C ALA A 274 15.13 12.54 5.59
N ALA A 275 15.87 12.48 6.72
CA ALA A 275 15.53 11.62 7.84
C ALA A 275 15.78 12.32 9.18
N ALA A 276 14.94 12.03 10.18
CA ALA A 276 15.13 12.47 11.56
C ALA A 276 15.78 11.34 12.37
N PRO A 277 16.88 11.60 13.12
CA PRO A 277 17.51 10.60 13.97
C PRO A 277 16.54 10.04 15.00
N ALA A 278 16.56 8.72 15.20
CA ALA A 278 15.76 8.04 16.21
C ALA A 278 16.03 8.64 17.61
N GLY A 279 14.97 8.80 18.42
CA GLY A 279 15.03 9.43 19.74
C GLY A 279 15.15 10.96 19.72
N SER A 280 15.19 11.61 18.56
CA SER A 280 15.04 13.06 18.47
C SER A 280 13.56 13.47 18.62
N ALA A 281 13.32 14.67 19.15
CA ALA A 281 11.95 15.20 19.28
C ALA A 281 11.24 15.24 17.92
N LEU A 282 11.96 15.56 16.83
CA LEU A 282 11.39 15.63 15.51
C LEU A 282 11.02 14.26 14.94
N ALA A 283 11.76 13.19 15.28
CA ALA A 283 11.40 11.82 14.92
C ALA A 283 10.09 11.40 15.61
N ASP A 284 9.95 11.70 16.89
CA ASP A 284 8.73 11.40 17.68
C ASP A 284 7.54 12.22 17.19
N GLU A 285 7.74 13.52 16.89
CA GLU A 285 6.70 14.36 16.29
C GLU A 285 6.22 13.81 14.95
N TYR A 286 7.16 13.46 14.05
CA TYR A 286 6.80 12.91 12.75
C TYR A 286 6.07 11.58 12.88
N TYR A 287 6.54 10.68 13.77
CA TYR A 287 5.90 9.38 13.97
C TYR A 287 4.46 9.52 14.48
N GLY A 288 4.22 10.43 15.44
CA GLY A 288 2.89 10.73 15.94
C GLY A 288 1.98 11.41 14.91
N ALA A 289 2.50 12.37 14.12
CA ALA A 289 1.76 13.01 13.04
C ALA A 289 1.40 12.02 11.91
N MET A 290 2.33 11.11 11.57
CA MET A 290 2.09 10.04 10.62
C MET A 290 1.00 9.09 11.13
N GLY A 291 1.02 8.73 12.43
CA GLY A 291 -0.04 7.94 13.07
C GLY A 291 -1.43 8.56 12.92
N ALA A 292 -1.55 9.89 13.10
CA ALA A 292 -2.79 10.61 12.89
C ALA A 292 -3.23 10.59 11.41
N CYS A 293 -2.29 10.74 10.46
CA CYS A 293 -2.58 10.61 9.03
C CYS A 293 -3.03 9.20 8.63
N ILE A 294 -2.48 8.17 9.29
CA ILE A 294 -2.86 6.77 9.10
C ILE A 294 -4.32 6.57 9.53
N ASN A 295 -4.69 7.06 10.71
CA ASN A 295 -6.06 7.03 11.20
C ASN A 295 -7.03 7.69 10.21
N PHE A 296 -6.68 8.89 9.72
CA PHE A 296 -7.48 9.60 8.73
C PHE A 296 -7.69 8.80 7.43
N ALA A 297 -6.66 8.14 6.93
CA ALA A 297 -6.76 7.35 5.70
C ALA A 297 -7.69 6.13 5.88
N TRP A 298 -7.64 5.46 7.02
CA TRP A 298 -8.60 4.40 7.36
C TRP A 298 -10.03 4.92 7.42
N VAL A 299 -10.25 6.08 8.07
CA VAL A 299 -11.57 6.73 8.09
C VAL A 299 -12.03 7.09 6.69
N ASN A 300 -11.12 7.60 5.83
CA ASN A 300 -11.46 7.93 4.46
C ASN A 300 -11.99 6.70 3.69
N ARG A 301 -11.30 5.55 3.79
CA ARG A 301 -11.78 4.29 3.19
C ARG A 301 -13.04 3.76 3.87
N GLN A 302 -13.22 3.97 5.18
CA GLN A 302 -14.43 3.57 5.91
C GLN A 302 -15.67 4.35 5.42
N LEU A 303 -15.56 5.65 5.22
CA LEU A 303 -16.64 6.49 4.70
C LEU A 303 -17.00 6.10 3.24
N ILE A 304 -16.01 5.80 2.40
CA ILE A 304 -16.26 5.26 1.06
C ILE A 304 -16.97 3.91 1.13
N THR A 305 -16.56 3.03 2.06
CA THR A 305 -17.23 1.74 2.29
C THR A 305 -18.67 1.89 2.70
N HIS A 306 -18.95 2.81 3.64
CA HIS A 306 -20.30 3.14 4.06
C HIS A 306 -21.17 3.57 2.88
N GLN A 307 -20.70 4.54 2.09
CA GLN A 307 -21.43 5.02 0.92
C GLN A 307 -21.60 3.93 -0.15
N THR A 308 -20.62 3.04 -0.30
CA THR A 308 -20.74 1.88 -1.19
C THR A 308 -21.85 0.94 -0.74
N ARG A 309 -21.95 0.65 0.56
CA ARG A 309 -23.03 -0.17 1.15
C ARG A 309 -24.40 0.44 0.87
N GLU A 310 -24.56 1.76 1.07
CA GLU A 310 -25.81 2.47 0.78
C GLU A 310 -26.20 2.32 -0.71
N VAL A 311 -25.27 2.55 -1.64
CA VAL A 311 -25.53 2.39 -3.08
C VAL A 311 -25.94 0.96 -3.43
N PHE A 312 -25.26 -0.06 -2.90
CA PHE A 312 -25.65 -1.45 -3.14
C PHE A 312 -27.04 -1.74 -2.58
N GLY A 313 -27.35 -1.26 -1.38
CA GLY A 313 -28.68 -1.39 -0.78
C GLY A 313 -29.78 -0.79 -1.66
N GLU A 314 -29.56 0.42 -2.21
CA GLU A 314 -30.49 1.07 -3.12
C GLU A 314 -30.62 0.33 -4.47
N VAL A 315 -29.49 -0.03 -5.09
CA VAL A 315 -29.49 -0.71 -6.39
C VAL A 315 -30.15 -2.07 -6.31
N PHE A 316 -29.90 -2.86 -5.25
CA PHE A 316 -30.46 -4.21 -5.10
C PHE A 316 -31.77 -4.28 -4.31
N ASP A 317 -32.27 -3.15 -3.77
CA ASP A 317 -33.47 -3.06 -2.91
C ASP A 317 -33.39 -4.05 -1.73
N ALA A 318 -32.25 -4.04 -1.02
CA ALA A 318 -31.90 -5.03 0.00
C ALA A 318 -31.05 -4.40 1.11
N ASP A 319 -31.04 -4.99 2.32
CA ASP A 319 -30.13 -4.55 3.37
C ASP A 319 -28.67 -4.92 3.01
N PRO A 320 -27.74 -3.95 3.02
CA PRO A 320 -26.36 -4.22 2.60
C PRO A 320 -25.62 -5.21 3.50
N ILE A 321 -25.97 -5.31 4.78
CA ILE A 321 -25.31 -6.22 5.73
C ILE A 321 -26.06 -7.54 5.82
N ASP A 322 -27.36 -7.49 6.15
CA ASP A 322 -28.14 -8.69 6.46
C ASP A 322 -28.50 -9.50 5.21
N ASP A 323 -28.81 -8.83 4.08
CA ASP A 323 -29.22 -9.50 2.85
C ASP A 323 -28.07 -9.66 1.85
N LEU A 324 -27.21 -8.64 1.68
CA LEU A 324 -26.11 -8.64 0.70
C LEU A 324 -24.76 -9.10 1.28
N GLY A 325 -24.66 -9.29 2.60
CA GLY A 325 -23.46 -9.79 3.26
C GLY A 325 -22.22 -8.90 3.06
N MET A 326 -22.42 -7.59 2.91
CA MET A 326 -21.33 -6.63 2.61
C MET A 326 -20.42 -6.40 3.83
N GLU A 327 -19.57 -7.35 4.11
CA GLU A 327 -18.60 -7.31 5.21
C GLU A 327 -17.20 -6.96 4.70
N LEU A 328 -16.45 -6.25 5.55
CA LEU A 328 -15.03 -6.02 5.27
C LEU A 328 -14.27 -7.36 5.26
N LEU A 329 -13.53 -7.64 4.16
CA LEU A 329 -12.56 -8.72 4.16
C LEU A 329 -11.30 -8.25 4.90
N TYR A 330 -10.64 -7.20 4.40
CA TYR A 330 -9.48 -6.61 5.05
C TYR A 330 -9.18 -5.20 4.53
N ASP A 331 -8.47 -4.42 5.35
CA ASP A 331 -7.89 -3.12 4.99
C ASP A 331 -6.40 -3.13 5.32
N VAL A 332 -5.55 -2.88 4.33
CA VAL A 332 -4.10 -2.92 4.48
C VAL A 332 -3.41 -1.74 3.83
N ALA A 333 -2.43 -1.16 4.55
CA ALA A 333 -1.61 -0.06 4.08
C ALA A 333 -0.42 -0.56 3.25
N HIS A 334 0.08 0.31 2.34
CA HIS A 334 1.32 0.07 1.62
C HIS A 334 2.29 1.27 1.57
N ASN A 335 1.95 2.39 2.26
CA ASN A 335 2.82 3.54 2.48
C ASN A 335 2.83 3.90 3.97
N ILE A 336 3.76 3.34 4.72
CA ILE A 336 3.74 3.40 6.18
C ILE A 336 5.12 3.13 6.76
N ALA A 337 5.38 3.63 7.97
CA ALA A 337 6.46 3.13 8.83
C ALA A 337 5.87 2.67 10.17
N LYS A 338 6.20 1.48 10.58
CA LYS A 338 5.75 0.90 11.86
C LYS A 338 6.93 0.45 12.70
N LYS A 339 6.78 0.54 14.02
CA LYS A 339 7.65 -0.14 14.96
C LYS A 339 7.24 -1.60 15.04
N GLU A 340 8.14 -2.48 14.67
CA GLU A 340 7.94 -3.94 14.63
C GLU A 340 9.15 -4.62 15.24
N VAL A 341 8.94 -5.78 15.87
CA VAL A 341 10.04 -6.57 16.46
C VAL A 341 10.47 -7.63 15.44
N HIS A 342 11.73 -7.61 15.07
CA HIS A 342 12.33 -8.57 14.16
C HIS A 342 13.62 -9.16 14.71
N GLU A 343 13.89 -10.40 14.34
CA GLU A 343 15.13 -11.07 14.62
C GLU A 343 16.19 -10.65 13.59
N VAL A 344 17.28 -10.02 14.04
CA VAL A 344 18.36 -9.50 13.19
C VAL A 344 19.71 -10.07 13.55
N GLY A 345 20.66 -10.05 12.61
CA GLY A 345 22.05 -10.40 12.89
C GLY A 345 22.70 -9.39 13.82
N VAL A 346 23.48 -9.87 14.79
CA VAL A 346 24.22 -9.03 15.74
C VAL A 346 25.67 -9.48 15.88
N ASP A 347 26.56 -8.52 16.22
CA ASP A 347 27.95 -8.77 16.53
C ASP A 347 28.15 -9.29 17.98
N THR A 348 29.41 -9.44 18.40
CA THR A 348 29.77 -9.90 19.74
C THR A 348 29.32 -8.96 20.85
N ASP A 349 29.08 -7.68 20.56
CA ASP A 349 28.63 -6.67 21.49
C ASP A 349 27.07 -6.51 21.45
N GLY A 350 26.41 -7.35 20.63
CA GLY A 350 24.97 -7.36 20.46
C GLY A 350 24.43 -6.17 19.63
N GLN A 351 25.28 -5.52 18.82
CA GLN A 351 24.85 -4.47 17.91
C GLN A 351 24.47 -5.09 16.54
N PRO A 352 23.53 -4.48 15.80
CA PRO A 352 23.21 -4.92 14.44
C PRO A 352 24.46 -5.03 13.57
N ALA A 353 24.63 -6.15 12.89
CA ALA A 353 25.82 -6.47 12.11
C ALA A 353 25.44 -7.00 10.72
N VAL A 354 26.35 -6.86 9.74
CA VAL A 354 26.14 -7.12 8.33
C VAL A 354 26.95 -8.34 7.89
N GLY A 355 26.30 -9.28 7.18
CA GLY A 355 26.97 -10.44 6.59
C GLY A 355 27.75 -11.27 7.61
N ASP A 356 29.04 -11.53 7.33
CA ASP A 356 29.92 -12.33 8.18
C ASP A 356 30.31 -11.66 9.52
N GLU A 357 29.98 -10.37 9.70
CA GLU A 357 30.16 -9.68 10.98
C GLU A 357 29.12 -10.11 12.02
N ALA A 358 27.97 -10.63 11.57
CA ALA A 358 26.93 -11.17 12.44
C ALA A 358 27.34 -12.55 12.98
N VAL A 359 27.48 -12.64 14.30
CA VAL A 359 27.87 -13.88 15.00
C VAL A 359 26.70 -14.54 15.73
N ASP A 360 25.60 -13.82 15.92
CA ASP A 360 24.39 -14.29 16.60
C ASP A 360 23.15 -13.57 16.03
N ARG A 361 21.97 -13.87 16.56
CA ARG A 361 20.71 -13.18 16.23
C ARG A 361 20.07 -12.67 17.51
N ALA A 362 19.40 -11.52 17.40
CA ALA A 362 18.66 -10.94 18.50
C ALA A 362 17.41 -10.20 18.01
N GLU A 363 16.38 -10.17 18.84
CA GLU A 363 15.21 -9.33 18.61
C GLU A 363 15.53 -7.86 18.73
N ARG A 364 15.04 -7.07 17.78
CA ARG A 364 15.18 -5.61 17.76
C ARG A 364 13.86 -4.96 17.36
N GLU A 365 13.55 -3.85 18.01
CA GLU A 365 12.49 -2.94 17.58
C GLU A 365 13.03 -2.10 16.42
N LEU A 366 12.36 -2.17 15.27
CA LEU A 366 12.74 -1.51 14.04
C LEU A 366 11.63 -0.60 13.55
N TYR A 367 11.97 0.53 12.95
CA TYR A 367 11.07 1.24 12.05
C TYR A 367 11.09 0.48 10.70
N VAL A 368 10.07 -0.29 10.41
CA VAL A 368 9.92 -0.94 9.11
C VAL A 368 9.16 0.02 8.18
N HIS A 369 9.93 0.66 7.29
CA HIS A 369 9.40 1.55 6.27
C HIS A 369 8.94 0.71 5.07
N ARG A 370 7.71 0.93 4.63
CA ARG A 370 7.11 0.35 3.43
C ARG A 370 6.62 1.47 2.54
N LYS A 371 7.17 1.57 1.34
CA LYS A 371 6.73 2.52 0.32
C LYS A 371 6.36 1.77 -0.94
N GLY A 372 5.06 1.65 -1.18
CA GLY A 372 4.57 0.72 -2.20
C GLY A 372 4.96 -0.73 -1.88
N ALA A 373 4.83 -1.13 -0.63
CA ALA A 373 5.01 -2.49 -0.16
C ALA A 373 4.01 -2.78 0.96
N THR A 374 3.47 -3.97 1.00
CA THR A 374 2.37 -4.34 1.90
C THR A 374 2.85 -5.25 3.01
N ARG A 375 2.38 -5.03 4.24
CA ARG A 375 2.62 -5.97 5.34
C ARG A 375 2.00 -7.33 5.01
N ALA A 376 2.75 -8.42 5.24
CA ALA A 376 2.38 -9.77 4.88
C ALA A 376 2.82 -10.76 5.96
N PHE A 377 2.23 -10.65 7.16
CA PHE A 377 2.58 -11.51 8.28
C PHE A 377 1.99 -12.91 8.15
N PRO A 378 2.77 -13.97 8.46
CA PRO A 378 2.34 -15.36 8.33
C PRO A 378 1.32 -15.76 9.38
N ALA A 379 0.73 -16.93 9.20
CA ALA A 379 -0.12 -17.54 10.20
C ALA A 379 0.58 -17.67 11.57
N GLY A 380 -0.17 -17.44 12.66
CA GLY A 380 0.33 -17.48 14.02
C GLY A 380 1.02 -16.21 14.52
N HIS A 381 1.29 -15.23 13.67
CA HIS A 381 1.89 -13.95 14.10
C HIS A 381 0.89 -13.17 14.98
N GLU A 382 1.37 -12.59 16.09
CA GLU A 382 0.52 -11.91 17.08
C GLU A 382 -0.20 -10.67 16.54
N ASP A 383 0.41 -9.94 15.60
CA ASP A 383 -0.18 -8.76 14.97
C ASP A 383 -1.15 -9.07 13.82
N VAL A 384 -1.34 -10.34 13.49
CA VAL A 384 -2.42 -10.75 12.58
C VAL A 384 -3.74 -10.67 13.33
N PRO A 385 -4.79 -10.01 12.80
CA PRO A 385 -6.10 -9.98 13.44
C PRO A 385 -6.56 -11.35 13.88
N ALA A 386 -7.21 -11.42 15.05
CA ALA A 386 -7.62 -12.69 15.66
C ALA A 386 -8.46 -13.56 14.72
N VAL A 387 -9.27 -12.92 13.85
CA VAL A 387 -10.13 -13.59 12.86
C VAL A 387 -9.35 -14.30 11.74
N TYR A 388 -8.08 -13.93 11.53
CA TYR A 388 -7.21 -14.48 10.48
C TYR A 388 -5.92 -15.11 11.01
N ARG A 389 -5.74 -15.13 12.34
CA ARG A 389 -4.48 -15.57 12.96
C ARG A 389 -4.05 -16.98 12.57
N ASP A 390 -4.98 -17.88 12.40
CA ASP A 390 -4.70 -19.27 12.07
C ASP A 390 -4.33 -19.49 10.59
N VAL A 391 -4.74 -18.56 9.71
CA VAL A 391 -4.52 -18.68 8.25
C VAL A 391 -3.51 -17.66 7.69
N GLY A 392 -3.18 -16.63 8.44
CA GLY A 392 -2.28 -15.54 8.03
C GLY A 392 -3.01 -14.27 7.62
N GLN A 393 -2.26 -13.17 7.54
CA GLN A 393 -2.80 -11.86 7.19
C GLN A 393 -3.28 -11.83 5.73
N PRO A 394 -4.53 -11.38 5.45
CA PRO A 394 -4.94 -11.11 4.08
C PRO A 394 -4.09 -9.97 3.47
N VAL A 395 -3.66 -10.15 2.24
CA VAL A 395 -2.89 -9.15 1.47
C VAL A 395 -3.61 -8.93 0.15
N ILE A 396 -3.97 -7.69 -0.14
CA ILE A 396 -4.76 -7.33 -1.31
C ILE A 396 -3.84 -6.61 -2.29
N ILE A 397 -3.65 -7.16 -3.47
CA ILE A 397 -2.74 -6.64 -4.49
C ILE A 397 -3.55 -6.21 -5.70
N PRO A 398 -3.83 -4.91 -5.86
CA PRO A 398 -4.52 -4.40 -7.03
C PRO A 398 -3.65 -4.48 -8.29
N GLY A 399 -4.27 -4.90 -9.38
CA GLY A 399 -3.69 -4.79 -10.71
C GLY A 399 -4.12 -3.52 -11.43
N SER A 400 -4.08 -3.54 -12.76
CA SER A 400 -4.62 -2.47 -13.59
C SER A 400 -6.10 -2.69 -13.89
N MET A 401 -6.77 -1.68 -14.45
CA MET A 401 -8.19 -1.72 -14.85
C MET A 401 -8.56 -2.93 -15.72
N GLY A 402 -7.61 -3.52 -16.43
CA GLY A 402 -7.86 -4.64 -17.37
C GLY A 402 -7.08 -5.91 -17.06
N ALA A 403 -6.34 -5.99 -15.94
CA ALA A 403 -5.50 -7.14 -15.60
C ALA A 403 -5.99 -7.95 -14.39
N GLY A 404 -6.91 -7.41 -13.62
CA GLY A 404 -7.40 -8.03 -12.39
C GLY A 404 -6.49 -7.80 -11.19
N SER A 405 -6.86 -8.38 -10.06
CA SER A 405 -6.21 -8.22 -8.77
C SER A 405 -6.04 -9.58 -8.09
N TYR A 406 -5.25 -9.62 -7.02
CA TYR A 406 -5.04 -10.83 -6.25
C TYR A 406 -5.30 -10.61 -4.76
N VAL A 407 -5.84 -11.63 -4.13
CA VAL A 407 -5.82 -11.78 -2.67
C VAL A 407 -4.78 -12.84 -2.35
N LEU A 408 -3.82 -12.46 -1.51
CA LEU A 408 -2.79 -13.35 -0.98
C LEU A 408 -3.02 -13.53 0.52
N ARG A 409 -2.30 -14.47 1.12
CA ARG A 409 -2.02 -14.50 2.55
C ARG A 409 -0.55 -14.15 2.81
N GLY A 410 -0.22 -13.62 3.97
CA GLY A 410 1.16 -13.46 4.39
C GLY A 410 1.90 -14.79 4.34
N GLY A 411 3.02 -14.83 3.60
CA GLY A 411 3.77 -16.07 3.35
C GLY A 411 4.65 -16.46 4.53
N ASP A 412 4.91 -17.74 4.70
CA ASP A 412 5.66 -18.29 5.85
C ASP A 412 7.14 -17.82 5.89
N GLU A 413 7.70 -17.41 4.73
CA GLU A 413 9.06 -16.90 4.62
C GLU A 413 9.15 -15.36 4.73
N SER A 414 8.02 -14.65 4.78
CA SER A 414 7.98 -13.18 4.70
C SER A 414 8.79 -12.51 5.81
N MET A 415 8.71 -12.99 7.03
CA MET A 415 9.47 -12.43 8.16
C MET A 415 10.98 -12.53 7.95
N ARG A 416 11.45 -13.63 7.37
CA ARG A 416 12.86 -13.91 7.13
C ARG A 416 13.42 -13.24 5.88
N VAL A 417 12.61 -13.16 4.81
CA VAL A 417 13.06 -12.71 3.49
C VAL A 417 12.87 -11.21 3.32
N SER A 418 11.79 -10.64 3.89
CA SER A 418 11.33 -9.31 3.53
C SER A 418 10.79 -8.48 4.71
N PHE A 419 11.18 -8.77 5.93
CA PHE A 419 10.63 -8.11 7.13
C PHE A 419 9.10 -8.09 7.13
N GLY A 420 8.50 -9.26 6.89
CA GLY A 420 7.05 -9.42 6.85
C GLY A 420 6.36 -8.56 5.79
N SER A 421 6.94 -8.46 4.60
CA SER A 421 6.45 -7.60 3.53
C SER A 421 6.35 -8.33 2.19
N THR A 422 5.46 -7.83 1.30
CA THR A 422 5.33 -8.27 -0.09
C THR A 422 5.01 -7.09 -1.01
N ALA A 423 4.82 -7.32 -2.31
CA ALA A 423 4.41 -6.31 -3.27
C ALA A 423 3.09 -5.62 -2.87
N HIS A 424 2.78 -4.45 -3.44
CA HIS A 424 1.55 -3.71 -3.18
C HIS A 424 0.61 -3.62 -4.38
N GLY A 425 1.11 -3.85 -5.59
CA GLY A 425 0.38 -3.70 -6.84
C GLY A 425 1.14 -4.29 -8.01
N ALA A 426 0.76 -3.92 -9.22
CA ALA A 426 1.46 -4.35 -10.43
C ALA A 426 2.81 -3.62 -10.62
N GLY A 427 2.94 -2.38 -10.13
CA GLY A 427 4.07 -1.51 -10.43
C GLY A 427 3.96 -0.86 -11.82
N ARG A 428 4.54 0.32 -11.99
CA ARG A 428 4.46 1.08 -13.24
C ARG A 428 5.68 0.85 -14.12
N LEU A 429 5.45 0.84 -15.44
CA LEU A 429 6.50 0.82 -16.47
C LEU A 429 6.86 2.22 -16.97
N MET A 430 5.97 3.20 -16.77
CA MET A 430 6.17 4.55 -17.26
C MET A 430 5.50 5.60 -16.39
N SER A 431 5.95 6.85 -16.53
CA SER A 431 5.37 7.99 -15.82
C SER A 431 3.95 8.32 -16.32
N ARG A 432 3.14 9.00 -15.48
CA ARG A 432 1.81 9.48 -15.88
C ARG A 432 1.85 10.44 -17.07
N THR A 433 2.91 11.25 -17.17
CA THR A 433 3.09 12.18 -18.29
C THR A 433 3.31 11.43 -19.60
N GLN A 434 4.14 10.39 -19.58
CA GLN A 434 4.39 9.55 -20.74
C GLN A 434 3.14 8.77 -21.13
N ALA A 435 2.42 8.18 -20.17
CA ALA A 435 1.17 7.46 -20.41
C ALA A 435 0.14 8.30 -21.18
N LYS A 436 -0.06 9.58 -20.79
CA LYS A 436 -0.95 10.51 -21.52
C LYS A 436 -0.50 10.85 -22.93
N GLN A 437 0.75 10.61 -23.30
CA GLN A 437 1.26 10.79 -24.65
C GLN A 437 1.09 9.54 -25.51
N GLU A 438 1.10 8.36 -24.88
CA GLU A 438 1.04 7.06 -25.55
C GLU A 438 -0.39 6.51 -25.65
N PHE A 439 -1.25 6.81 -24.67
CA PHE A 439 -2.61 6.28 -24.61
C PHE A 439 -3.66 7.38 -24.79
N TRP A 440 -4.74 7.04 -25.50
CA TRP A 440 -5.93 7.89 -25.66
C TRP A 440 -7.05 7.33 -24.80
N GLY A 441 -7.57 8.13 -23.86
CA GLY A 441 -8.50 7.64 -22.85
C GLY A 441 -9.79 7.06 -23.41
N GLU A 442 -10.33 7.61 -24.51
CA GLU A 442 -11.53 7.09 -25.18
C GLU A 442 -11.27 5.70 -25.79
N ASP A 443 -10.11 5.49 -26.42
CA ASP A 443 -9.74 4.19 -26.99
C ASP A 443 -9.56 3.14 -25.89
N VAL A 444 -8.91 3.50 -24.77
CA VAL A 444 -8.72 2.62 -23.61
C VAL A 444 -10.09 2.24 -23.02
N GLN A 445 -11.01 3.20 -22.87
CA GLN A 445 -12.35 2.94 -22.37
C GLN A 445 -13.12 2.01 -23.28
N ASP A 446 -13.11 2.27 -24.59
CA ASP A 446 -13.78 1.43 -25.58
C ASP A 446 -13.24 -0.01 -25.57
N ASP A 447 -11.93 -0.21 -25.45
CA ASP A 447 -11.30 -1.53 -25.36
C ASP A 447 -11.72 -2.28 -24.07
N LEU A 448 -11.82 -1.59 -22.94
CA LEU A 448 -12.28 -2.18 -21.68
C LEU A 448 -13.76 -2.55 -21.73
N GLU A 449 -14.63 -1.65 -22.21
CA GLU A 449 -16.07 -1.86 -22.23
C GLU A 449 -16.48 -2.89 -23.30
N THR A 450 -15.94 -2.80 -24.53
CA THR A 450 -16.33 -3.70 -25.62
C THR A 450 -15.51 -4.98 -25.67
N GLY A 451 -14.21 -4.91 -25.32
CA GLY A 451 -13.31 -6.07 -25.39
C GLY A 451 -13.36 -6.94 -24.15
N GLN A 452 -13.49 -6.36 -22.96
CA GLN A 452 -13.42 -7.07 -21.68
C GLN A 452 -14.71 -7.01 -20.86
N GLN A 453 -15.71 -6.24 -21.30
CA GLN A 453 -16.98 -6.02 -20.59
C GLN A 453 -16.80 -5.39 -19.20
N ILE A 454 -15.80 -4.50 -19.05
CA ILE A 454 -15.54 -3.72 -17.84
C ILE A 454 -16.14 -2.33 -18.03
N TYR A 455 -17.12 -1.96 -17.23
CA TYR A 455 -17.74 -0.64 -17.27
C TYR A 455 -16.89 0.38 -16.52
N VAL A 456 -16.43 1.44 -17.21
CA VAL A 456 -15.48 2.42 -16.65
C VAL A 456 -16.10 3.80 -16.54
N LYS A 457 -15.98 4.43 -15.37
CA LYS A 457 -16.28 5.84 -15.14
C LYS A 457 -15.06 6.57 -14.59
N ALA A 458 -14.80 7.76 -15.11
CA ALA A 458 -13.71 8.60 -14.66
C ALA A 458 -14.07 10.08 -14.81
N GLN A 459 -13.38 10.94 -14.06
CA GLN A 459 -13.56 12.39 -14.14
C GLN A 459 -13.15 12.96 -15.52
N SER A 460 -12.23 12.29 -16.22
CA SER A 460 -11.78 12.68 -17.56
C SER A 460 -11.11 11.53 -18.31
N GLY A 461 -11.11 11.59 -19.65
CA GLY A 461 -10.32 10.67 -20.48
C GLY A 461 -8.81 10.72 -20.16
N ALA A 462 -8.28 11.86 -19.72
CA ALA A 462 -6.89 11.97 -19.31
C ALA A 462 -6.56 11.10 -18.07
N THR A 463 -7.51 10.93 -17.16
CA THR A 463 -7.39 10.04 -16.00
C THR A 463 -7.34 8.57 -16.46
N ILE A 464 -8.17 8.18 -17.42
CA ILE A 464 -8.16 6.83 -17.99
C ILE A 464 -6.83 6.56 -18.71
N ALA A 465 -6.33 7.52 -19.49
CA ALA A 465 -5.08 7.40 -20.24
C ALA A 465 -3.85 7.21 -19.31
N GLU A 466 -3.76 7.97 -18.21
CA GLU A 466 -2.62 7.86 -17.28
C GLU A 466 -2.59 6.55 -16.48
N GLU A 467 -3.72 5.83 -16.44
CA GLU A 467 -3.89 4.58 -15.70
C GLU A 467 -4.24 3.40 -16.65
N ALA A 468 -3.98 3.56 -17.95
CA ALA A 468 -4.22 2.51 -18.95
C ALA A 468 -3.51 1.18 -18.59
N PRO A 469 -4.09 0.01 -18.90
CA PRO A 469 -3.47 -1.28 -18.55
C PRO A 469 -2.01 -1.43 -18.99
N GLY A 470 -1.66 -0.92 -20.16
CA GLY A 470 -0.29 -0.98 -20.71
C GLY A 470 0.76 -0.13 -19.98
N VAL A 471 0.38 0.66 -18.97
CA VAL A 471 1.32 1.44 -18.13
C VAL A 471 1.90 0.62 -16.98
N TYR A 472 1.38 -0.59 -16.75
CA TYR A 472 1.71 -1.42 -15.59
C TYR A 472 2.47 -2.68 -16.01
N LYS A 473 3.30 -3.18 -15.09
CA LYS A 473 3.95 -4.48 -15.21
C LYS A 473 2.91 -5.61 -15.21
N ASP A 474 3.36 -6.78 -15.63
CA ASP A 474 2.54 -7.99 -15.56
C ASP A 474 2.29 -8.39 -14.09
N ILE A 475 1.06 -8.20 -13.60
CA ILE A 475 0.66 -8.54 -12.24
C ILE A 475 0.84 -10.04 -11.96
N ASP A 476 0.59 -10.91 -12.96
CA ASP A 476 0.69 -12.35 -12.79
C ASP A 476 2.15 -12.74 -12.51
N GLU A 477 3.12 -12.06 -13.14
CA GLU A 477 4.56 -12.26 -12.90
C GLU A 477 5.00 -11.72 -11.52
N VAL A 478 4.50 -10.54 -11.12
CA VAL A 478 4.76 -9.97 -9.77
C VAL A 478 4.28 -10.93 -8.68
N ILE A 479 3.07 -11.45 -8.83
CA ILE A 479 2.48 -12.38 -7.86
C ILE A 479 3.18 -13.74 -7.89
N ARG A 480 3.58 -14.25 -9.07
CA ARG A 480 4.34 -15.48 -9.17
C ARG A 480 5.65 -15.42 -8.39
N VAL A 481 6.39 -14.31 -8.49
CA VAL A 481 7.63 -14.11 -7.74
C VAL A 481 7.38 -14.05 -6.23
N SER A 482 6.32 -13.34 -5.80
CA SER A 482 5.94 -13.26 -4.37
C SER A 482 5.59 -14.63 -3.79
N ASP A 483 4.83 -15.45 -4.53
CA ASP A 483 4.41 -16.81 -4.14
C ASP A 483 5.61 -17.78 -4.10
N GLU A 484 6.47 -17.78 -5.14
CA GLU A 484 7.66 -18.64 -5.19
C GLU A 484 8.71 -18.29 -4.14
N LEU A 485 8.79 -17.04 -3.71
CA LEU A 485 9.63 -16.60 -2.60
C LEU A 485 9.04 -16.92 -1.22
N GLY A 486 7.75 -17.26 -1.15
CA GLY A 486 7.02 -17.48 0.10
C GLY A 486 6.82 -16.21 0.92
N ILE A 487 6.79 -15.03 0.26
CA ILE A 487 6.52 -13.74 0.92
C ILE A 487 5.05 -13.31 0.81
N GLY A 488 4.28 -13.98 -0.04
CA GLY A 488 2.85 -13.76 -0.21
C GLY A 488 2.25 -14.90 -1.04
N ASP A 489 1.51 -15.81 -0.40
CA ASP A 489 0.93 -16.98 -1.05
C ASP A 489 -0.39 -16.66 -1.74
N LYS A 490 -0.58 -17.07 -3.00
CA LYS A 490 -1.82 -16.86 -3.75
C LYS A 490 -3.02 -17.54 -3.10
N VAL A 491 -4.10 -16.79 -2.87
CA VAL A 491 -5.37 -17.31 -2.35
C VAL A 491 -6.45 -17.26 -3.43
N ALA A 492 -6.70 -16.09 -4.00
CA ALA A 492 -7.70 -15.91 -5.04
C ALA A 492 -7.25 -14.85 -6.06
N ARG A 493 -7.81 -14.92 -7.27
CA ARG A 493 -7.74 -13.88 -8.30
C ARG A 493 -9.12 -13.27 -8.47
N THR A 494 -9.15 -11.96 -8.69
CA THR A 494 -10.37 -11.22 -8.97
C THR A 494 -10.22 -10.40 -10.25
N PHE A 495 -11.33 -10.13 -10.93
CA PHE A 495 -11.31 -9.37 -12.19
C PHE A 495 -12.40 -8.29 -12.18
N PRO A 496 -12.10 -7.05 -12.60
CA PRO A 496 -13.06 -5.96 -12.58
C PRO A 496 -14.28 -6.22 -13.49
N VAL A 497 -15.46 -5.84 -13.01
CA VAL A 497 -16.69 -5.72 -13.78
C VAL A 497 -17.13 -4.26 -13.86
N CYS A 498 -16.80 -3.46 -12.83
CA CYS A 498 -16.98 -2.01 -12.82
C CYS A 498 -15.73 -1.35 -12.28
N ASN A 499 -15.34 -0.21 -12.86
CA ASN A 499 -14.19 0.57 -12.41
C ASN A 499 -14.53 2.07 -12.35
N ILE A 500 -14.21 2.70 -11.22
CA ILE A 500 -14.32 4.14 -11.01
C ILE A 500 -12.94 4.71 -10.73
N LYS A 501 -12.51 5.64 -11.59
CA LYS A 501 -11.26 6.39 -11.46
C LYS A 501 -11.51 7.85 -11.06
N GLY A 502 -10.70 8.33 -10.15
CA GLY A 502 -10.78 9.68 -9.67
C GLY A 502 -9.99 10.74 -10.45
#